data_d2ff612acdaa9fd65ca5627179ec4bf0
#
_entry.id   d2ff612acdaa9fd65ca5627179ec4bf0
#
_cell.length_a   1.000
_cell.length_b   1.000
_cell.length_c   1.000
_cell.angle_alpha   90.00
_cell.angle_beta   90.00
_cell.angle_gamma   90.00
#
_symmetry.space_group_name_H-M   'P 1'
#
loop_
_entity.id
_entity.type
_entity.pdbx_description
1 polymer ?
#
loop_
_entity_poly.entity_id
_entity_poly.type
_entity_poly.pdbx_seq_one_letter_code
_entity_poly.pdbx_strand_id
1 'polypeptide(L)'
;MIQKKQVRIGLIGTGFMGRTHSNGYNRVANFFPDLAYIPVLKAVCSRNENKVQAFADQWGYESIETDWRKLIARDDIDAIDICTPNDTHAEISLAAAAAGKMILCEKPLSRNLAEGEEMVEAIEKAGIGGVPLKTTVWYNYRRLPAVSLAKQIIDSGKLGKIYHYRANFLQDWTISADLPQGGEGLWRMDIEAAGSGVTGDLLAHCIDTAMWLNGAITDVSAVTETFVKERMHQLTGKIQPVGIDDACIFHCHFENGSLGLFESTRYARGHKALYTFEINGAEASIRWDLHDLNRLEYFDHRDESIVRGWRSIHVTDGDQPYMDKWWVSGLGIGYEHSFVHQVADFLKSLETGEDCSPAFKEALQTQKVCEAVINSANSRSWKDTHVDGKYV
;
A
#
# COMPACT_ATOMS: atom_id res chain seq x y z
N MET A 1 -5.78 -34.07 -11.00
CA MET A 1 -5.77 -32.62 -10.68
C MET A 1 -6.24 -32.48 -9.25
N ILE A 2 -5.44 -31.85 -8.39
CA ILE A 2 -5.87 -31.54 -7.00
C ILE A 2 -7.02 -30.54 -7.11
N GLN A 3 -8.15 -30.84 -6.47
CA GLN A 3 -9.28 -29.90 -6.44
C GLN A 3 -8.86 -28.67 -5.63
N LYS A 4 -8.76 -27.50 -6.27
CA LYS A 4 -8.40 -26.23 -5.63
C LYS A 4 -9.50 -25.78 -4.68
N LYS A 5 -9.12 -25.25 -3.53
CA LYS A 5 -10.06 -24.64 -2.58
C LYS A 5 -10.44 -23.24 -3.09
N GLN A 6 -11.69 -22.88 -2.91
CA GLN A 6 -12.18 -21.55 -3.28
C GLN A 6 -12.06 -20.59 -2.12
N VAL A 7 -11.71 -19.33 -2.41
CA VAL A 7 -11.85 -18.19 -1.51
C VAL A 7 -12.85 -17.24 -2.13
N ARG A 8 -14.02 -17.14 -1.53
CA ARG A 8 -15.15 -16.35 -2.03
C ARG A 8 -15.01 -14.91 -1.59
N ILE A 9 -14.76 -14.02 -2.54
CA ILE A 9 -14.44 -12.60 -2.32
C ILE A 9 -15.70 -11.76 -2.38
N GLY A 10 -15.91 -10.94 -1.34
CA GLY A 10 -16.84 -9.82 -1.33
C GLY A 10 -16.06 -8.50 -1.45
N LEU A 11 -16.16 -7.80 -2.57
CA LEU A 11 -15.48 -6.52 -2.79
C LEU A 11 -16.41 -5.36 -2.42
N ILE A 12 -15.90 -4.38 -1.68
CA ILE A 12 -16.62 -3.15 -1.33
C ILE A 12 -15.90 -1.95 -1.95
N GLY A 13 -16.57 -1.29 -2.90
CA GLY A 13 -16.01 -0.15 -3.63
C GLY A 13 -15.65 -0.45 -5.09
N THR A 14 -16.28 0.27 -6.02
CA THR A 14 -16.16 0.07 -7.48
C THR A 14 -15.33 1.14 -8.17
N GLY A 15 -14.48 1.86 -7.40
CA GLY A 15 -13.59 2.89 -7.91
C GLY A 15 -12.37 2.34 -8.66
N PHE A 16 -11.32 3.16 -8.77
CA PHE A 16 -10.08 2.77 -9.43
C PHE A 16 -9.47 1.51 -8.79
N MET A 17 -9.39 1.46 -7.45
CA MET A 17 -8.79 0.32 -6.76
C MET A 17 -9.64 -0.94 -6.90
N GLY A 18 -10.99 -0.84 -6.82
CA GLY A 18 -11.87 -1.99 -7.07
C GLY A 18 -11.66 -2.63 -8.45
N ARG A 19 -11.43 -1.82 -9.50
CA ARG A 19 -11.07 -2.34 -10.84
C ARG A 19 -9.71 -3.06 -10.83
N THR A 20 -8.74 -2.49 -10.15
CA THR A 20 -7.38 -3.04 -10.09
C THR A 20 -7.35 -4.37 -9.34
N HIS A 21 -8.07 -4.47 -8.23
CA HIS A 21 -8.19 -5.72 -7.45
C HIS A 21 -8.96 -6.78 -8.22
N SER A 22 -10.09 -6.43 -8.85
CA SER A 22 -10.85 -7.35 -9.70
C SER A 22 -10.00 -7.93 -10.82
N ASN A 23 -9.15 -7.10 -11.47
CA ASN A 23 -8.16 -7.57 -12.45
C ASN A 23 -7.17 -8.56 -11.82
N GLY A 24 -6.66 -8.27 -10.61
CA GLY A 24 -5.75 -9.15 -9.88
C GLY A 24 -6.37 -10.52 -9.60
N TYR A 25 -7.59 -10.55 -9.08
CA TYR A 25 -8.34 -11.79 -8.82
C TYR A 25 -8.59 -12.60 -10.08
N ASN A 26 -8.99 -11.96 -11.19
CA ASN A 26 -9.28 -12.65 -12.44
C ASN A 26 -8.04 -13.26 -13.10
N ARG A 27 -6.84 -12.73 -12.82
CA ARG A 27 -5.60 -13.17 -13.48
C ARG A 27 -4.78 -14.17 -12.69
N VAL A 28 -4.85 -14.14 -11.35
CA VAL A 28 -3.93 -14.89 -10.49
C VAL A 28 -3.94 -16.39 -10.77
N ALA A 29 -5.09 -17.00 -10.95
CA ALA A 29 -5.20 -18.45 -11.18
C ALA A 29 -4.51 -18.92 -12.46
N ASN A 30 -4.39 -18.06 -13.47
CA ASN A 30 -3.75 -18.37 -14.75
C ASN A 30 -2.23 -18.31 -14.69
N PHE A 31 -1.67 -17.40 -13.89
CA PHE A 31 -0.23 -17.18 -13.79
C PHE A 31 0.40 -17.88 -12.59
N PHE A 32 -0.40 -18.22 -11.57
CA PHE A 32 0.02 -18.98 -10.39
C PHE A 32 -0.77 -20.30 -10.27
N PRO A 33 -0.58 -21.23 -11.23
CA PRO A 33 -1.39 -22.45 -11.29
C PRO A 33 -1.14 -23.42 -10.14
N ASP A 34 -0.01 -23.28 -9.42
CA ASP A 34 0.41 -24.18 -8.35
C ASP A 34 -0.25 -23.86 -7.00
N LEU A 35 -0.93 -22.71 -6.86
CA LEU A 35 -1.65 -22.36 -5.64
C LEU A 35 -2.76 -23.33 -5.32
N ALA A 36 -2.88 -23.75 -4.05
CA ALA A 36 -3.95 -24.62 -3.57
C ALA A 36 -5.32 -23.91 -3.49
N TYR A 37 -5.32 -22.57 -3.46
CA TYR A 37 -6.52 -21.74 -3.40
C TYR A 37 -6.70 -20.93 -4.69
N ILE A 38 -7.98 -20.67 -5.03
CA ILE A 38 -8.37 -19.76 -6.11
C ILE A 38 -9.41 -18.77 -5.61
N PRO A 39 -9.35 -17.48 -6.02
CA PRO A 39 -10.38 -16.52 -5.69
C PRO A 39 -11.62 -16.75 -6.55
N VAL A 40 -12.79 -16.50 -5.98
CA VAL A 40 -14.09 -16.46 -6.66
C VAL A 40 -14.69 -15.09 -6.42
N LEU A 41 -14.99 -14.33 -7.46
CA LEU A 41 -15.64 -13.03 -7.41
C LEU A 41 -17.12 -13.19 -7.06
N LYS A 42 -17.42 -13.38 -5.76
CA LYS A 42 -18.73 -13.80 -5.29
C LYS A 42 -19.75 -12.67 -5.26
N ALA A 43 -19.36 -11.52 -4.72
CA ALA A 43 -20.22 -10.36 -4.70
C ALA A 43 -19.42 -9.07 -4.74
N VAL A 44 -20.01 -8.00 -5.29
CA VAL A 44 -19.46 -6.65 -5.24
C VAL A 44 -20.50 -5.68 -4.69
N CYS A 45 -20.05 -4.69 -3.89
CA CYS A 45 -20.92 -3.74 -3.23
C CYS A 45 -20.54 -2.30 -3.56
N SER A 46 -21.55 -1.50 -3.91
CA SER A 46 -21.47 -0.03 -3.93
C SER A 46 -22.87 0.58 -3.83
N ARG A 47 -22.96 1.80 -3.35
CA ARG A 47 -24.25 2.48 -3.06
C ARG A 47 -25.16 2.68 -4.27
N ASN A 48 -24.62 2.74 -5.47
CA ASN A 48 -25.39 2.95 -6.69
C ASN A 48 -25.63 1.62 -7.43
N GLU A 49 -26.87 1.15 -7.44
CA GLU A 49 -27.27 -0.14 -8.00
C GLU A 49 -26.88 -0.30 -9.48
N ASN A 50 -27.13 0.72 -10.30
CA ASN A 50 -26.81 0.65 -11.73
C ASN A 50 -25.30 0.59 -11.98
N LYS A 51 -24.50 1.37 -11.21
CA LYS A 51 -23.05 1.36 -11.33
C LYS A 51 -22.45 0.03 -10.84
N VAL A 52 -22.96 -0.53 -9.74
CA VAL A 52 -22.44 -1.79 -9.21
C VAL A 52 -22.84 -2.97 -10.09
N GLN A 53 -24.04 -2.97 -10.68
CA GLN A 53 -24.45 -4.00 -11.64
C GLN A 53 -23.55 -4.00 -12.89
N ALA A 54 -23.34 -2.83 -13.50
CA ALA A 54 -22.44 -2.71 -14.64
C ALA A 54 -20.99 -3.14 -14.31
N PHE A 55 -20.55 -2.88 -13.10
CA PHE A 55 -19.23 -3.33 -12.62
C PHE A 55 -19.20 -4.84 -12.44
N ALA A 56 -20.24 -5.43 -11.85
CA ALA A 56 -20.35 -6.88 -11.68
C ALA A 56 -20.33 -7.61 -13.03
N ASP A 57 -21.12 -7.14 -13.99
CA ASP A 57 -21.17 -7.70 -15.35
C ASP A 57 -19.82 -7.62 -16.06
N GLN A 58 -19.10 -6.48 -15.89
CA GLN A 58 -17.78 -6.25 -16.50
C GLN A 58 -16.71 -7.20 -15.95
N TRP A 59 -16.70 -7.43 -14.63
CA TRP A 59 -15.63 -8.13 -13.93
C TRP A 59 -15.95 -9.58 -13.60
N GLY A 60 -17.21 -10.02 -13.79
CA GLY A 60 -17.65 -11.39 -13.57
C GLY A 60 -17.99 -11.71 -12.11
N TYR A 61 -18.54 -10.75 -11.36
CA TYR A 61 -19.09 -11.02 -10.03
C TYR A 61 -20.44 -11.76 -10.17
N GLU A 62 -20.66 -12.76 -9.31
CA GLU A 62 -21.89 -13.56 -9.36
C GLU A 62 -23.12 -12.78 -8.87
N SER A 63 -22.94 -11.76 -8.03
CA SER A 63 -24.03 -10.99 -7.43
C SER A 63 -23.58 -9.59 -6.99
N ILE A 64 -24.56 -8.73 -6.67
CA ILE A 64 -24.33 -7.39 -6.18
C ILE A 64 -25.00 -7.17 -4.82
N GLU A 65 -24.48 -6.17 -4.07
CA GLU A 65 -25.12 -5.60 -2.91
C GLU A 65 -25.03 -4.07 -2.97
N THR A 66 -26.02 -3.37 -2.40
CA THR A 66 -26.00 -1.90 -2.27
C THR A 66 -25.70 -1.42 -0.86
N ASP A 67 -25.64 -2.34 0.08
CA ASP A 67 -25.27 -2.12 1.49
C ASP A 67 -24.18 -3.14 1.88
N TRP A 68 -23.01 -2.63 2.25
CA TRP A 68 -21.87 -3.47 2.63
C TRP A 68 -22.15 -4.33 3.86
N ARG A 69 -23.09 -3.93 4.74
CA ARG A 69 -23.48 -4.71 5.91
C ARG A 69 -24.17 -6.02 5.51
N LYS A 70 -24.99 -5.95 4.46
CA LYS A 70 -25.62 -7.15 3.90
C LYS A 70 -24.59 -8.06 3.25
N LEU A 71 -23.60 -7.50 2.56
CA LEU A 71 -22.52 -8.29 1.96
C LEU A 71 -21.71 -9.02 3.04
N ILE A 72 -21.32 -8.35 4.13
CA ILE A 72 -20.55 -8.96 5.24
C ILE A 72 -21.37 -10.07 5.92
N ALA A 73 -22.67 -9.91 6.06
CA ALA A 73 -23.56 -10.88 6.73
C ALA A 73 -23.77 -12.18 5.93
N ARG A 74 -23.28 -12.27 4.69
CA ARG A 74 -23.47 -13.45 3.82
C ARG A 74 -22.56 -14.61 4.25
N ASP A 75 -23.12 -15.81 4.35
CA ASP A 75 -22.39 -17.05 4.66
C ASP A 75 -21.57 -17.57 3.46
N ASP A 76 -21.88 -17.10 2.24
CA ASP A 76 -21.19 -17.48 1.02
C ASP A 76 -20.03 -16.54 0.65
N ILE A 77 -19.54 -15.72 1.60
CA ILE A 77 -18.35 -14.87 1.49
C ILE A 77 -17.31 -15.32 2.53
N ASP A 78 -16.06 -15.49 2.11
CA ASP A 78 -14.94 -15.88 2.96
C ASP A 78 -14.06 -14.69 3.33
N ALA A 79 -13.87 -13.76 2.40
CA ALA A 79 -13.00 -12.60 2.56
C ALA A 79 -13.69 -11.33 2.07
N ILE A 80 -13.49 -10.24 2.81
CA ILE A 80 -13.93 -8.89 2.46
C ILE A 80 -12.73 -8.09 1.96
N ASP A 81 -12.87 -7.53 0.76
CA ASP A 81 -11.87 -6.63 0.16
C ASP A 81 -12.39 -5.20 0.14
N ILE A 82 -11.73 -4.30 0.88
CA ILE A 82 -12.18 -2.93 1.15
C ILE A 82 -11.42 -1.96 0.25
N CYS A 83 -12.12 -1.40 -0.75
CA CYS A 83 -11.62 -0.46 -1.76
C CYS A 83 -12.33 0.89 -1.71
N THR A 84 -12.77 1.28 -0.54
CA THR A 84 -13.53 2.51 -0.26
C THR A 84 -12.63 3.66 0.16
N PRO A 85 -13.14 4.90 0.37
CA PRO A 85 -12.38 5.96 1.02
C PRO A 85 -11.98 5.61 2.47
N ASN A 86 -10.90 6.23 2.96
CA ASN A 86 -10.25 5.89 4.22
C ASN A 86 -11.19 5.97 5.44
N ASP A 87 -12.16 6.88 5.42
CA ASP A 87 -13.14 7.08 6.51
C ASP A 87 -14.04 5.88 6.80
N THR A 88 -14.07 4.92 5.87
CA THR A 88 -14.89 3.71 6.02
C THR A 88 -14.07 2.45 6.32
N HIS A 89 -12.75 2.52 6.25
CA HIS A 89 -11.88 1.34 6.45
C HIS A 89 -12.10 0.71 7.83
N ALA A 90 -12.12 1.53 8.89
CA ALA A 90 -12.30 1.04 10.26
C ALA A 90 -13.69 0.41 10.46
N GLU A 91 -14.78 1.13 10.15
CA GLU A 91 -16.14 0.63 10.34
C GLU A 91 -16.37 -0.72 9.62
N ILE A 92 -15.93 -0.82 8.36
CA ILE A 92 -16.11 -2.03 7.56
C ILE A 92 -15.22 -3.17 8.10
N SER A 93 -13.96 -2.89 8.46
CA SER A 93 -13.05 -3.88 9.00
C SER A 93 -13.52 -4.45 10.34
N LEU A 94 -14.01 -3.60 11.24
CA LEU A 94 -14.57 -4.02 12.53
C LEU A 94 -15.78 -4.94 12.35
N ALA A 95 -16.68 -4.59 11.43
CA ALA A 95 -17.85 -5.42 11.12
C ALA A 95 -17.44 -6.77 10.48
N ALA A 96 -16.46 -6.76 9.56
CA ALA A 96 -15.94 -7.96 8.93
C ALA A 96 -15.24 -8.88 9.96
N ALA A 97 -14.46 -8.30 10.88
CA ALA A 97 -13.84 -9.04 11.99
C ALA A 97 -14.89 -9.70 12.90
N ALA A 98 -15.93 -8.96 13.30
CA ALA A 98 -17.02 -9.49 14.11
C ALA A 98 -17.78 -10.63 13.40
N ALA A 99 -17.84 -10.64 12.07
CA ALA A 99 -18.40 -11.70 11.25
C ALA A 99 -17.42 -12.85 10.96
N GLY A 100 -16.20 -12.81 11.48
CA GLY A 100 -15.17 -13.84 11.29
C GLY A 100 -14.63 -13.93 9.85
N LYS A 101 -14.71 -12.85 9.06
CA LYS A 101 -14.23 -12.80 7.68
C LYS A 101 -12.76 -12.45 7.61
N MET A 102 -12.02 -13.03 6.65
CA MET A 102 -10.70 -12.53 6.27
C MET A 102 -10.82 -11.13 5.69
N ILE A 103 -9.81 -10.27 5.88
CA ILE A 103 -9.91 -8.87 5.47
C ILE A 103 -8.70 -8.45 4.65
N LEU A 104 -8.98 -7.94 3.45
CA LEU A 104 -8.03 -7.22 2.61
C LEU A 104 -8.46 -5.76 2.61
N CYS A 105 -7.59 -4.83 2.97
CA CYS A 105 -7.93 -3.41 3.08
C CYS A 105 -7.00 -2.56 2.25
N GLU A 106 -7.54 -1.60 1.51
CA GLU A 106 -6.73 -0.58 0.86
C GLU A 106 -5.92 0.23 1.89
N LYS A 107 -4.83 0.79 1.41
CA LYS A 107 -3.97 1.68 2.20
C LYS A 107 -4.51 3.14 2.19
N PRO A 108 -4.19 3.95 3.19
CA PRO A 108 -3.60 3.58 4.47
C PRO A 108 -4.55 2.67 5.26
N LEU A 109 -4.04 2.00 6.29
CA LEU A 109 -4.87 1.11 7.12
C LEU A 109 -6.15 1.80 7.61
N SER A 110 -6.00 3.05 8.08
CA SER A 110 -7.07 3.85 8.66
C SER A 110 -6.81 5.35 8.46
N ARG A 111 -7.77 6.22 8.80
CA ARG A 111 -7.60 7.68 8.77
C ARG A 111 -6.59 8.19 9.79
N ASN A 112 -6.53 7.56 10.96
CA ASN A 112 -5.71 7.97 12.10
C ASN A 112 -5.26 6.74 12.90
N LEU A 113 -4.33 6.94 13.82
CA LEU A 113 -3.73 5.87 14.60
C LEU A 113 -4.77 5.15 15.48
N ALA A 114 -5.68 5.87 16.12
CA ALA A 114 -6.66 5.25 17.03
C ALA A 114 -7.59 4.25 16.32
N GLU A 115 -8.07 4.59 15.12
CA GLU A 115 -8.84 3.66 14.28
C GLU A 115 -8.02 2.42 13.91
N GLY A 116 -6.74 2.60 13.56
CA GLY A 116 -5.85 1.49 13.22
C GLY A 116 -5.60 0.54 14.41
N GLU A 117 -5.43 1.09 15.60
CA GLU A 117 -5.28 0.31 16.85
C GLU A 117 -6.55 -0.50 17.15
N GLU A 118 -7.72 0.12 17.01
CA GLU A 118 -9.01 -0.55 17.19
C GLU A 118 -9.21 -1.70 16.19
N MET A 119 -8.83 -1.48 14.93
CA MET A 119 -8.89 -2.51 13.88
C MET A 119 -7.99 -3.72 14.22
N VAL A 120 -6.75 -3.48 14.64
CA VAL A 120 -5.82 -4.57 15.03
C VAL A 120 -6.34 -5.32 16.24
N GLU A 121 -6.80 -4.62 17.28
CA GLU A 121 -7.38 -5.24 18.47
C GLU A 121 -8.60 -6.13 18.13
N ALA A 122 -9.47 -5.66 17.23
CA ALA A 122 -10.63 -6.42 16.78
C ALA A 122 -10.23 -7.71 16.04
N ILE A 123 -9.20 -7.66 15.18
CA ILE A 123 -8.66 -8.82 14.46
C ILE A 123 -8.09 -9.87 15.44
N GLU A 124 -7.34 -9.42 16.44
CA GLU A 124 -6.77 -10.31 17.45
C GLU A 124 -7.87 -11.00 18.29
N LYS A 125 -8.90 -10.25 18.68
CA LYS A 125 -10.05 -10.76 19.45
C LYS A 125 -10.94 -11.73 18.65
N ALA A 126 -11.15 -11.47 17.36
CA ALA A 126 -11.99 -12.28 16.49
C ALA A 126 -11.33 -13.60 16.05
N GLY A 127 -10.03 -13.78 16.35
CA GLY A 127 -9.28 -14.98 16.03
C GLY A 127 -9.85 -16.25 16.66
N ILE A 128 -9.67 -17.38 15.99
CA ILE A 128 -10.13 -18.69 16.44
C ILE A 128 -8.96 -19.48 17.04
N GLY A 129 -9.13 -19.97 18.27
CA GLY A 129 -8.10 -20.78 18.93
C GLY A 129 -6.80 -20.02 19.21
N GLY A 130 -6.86 -18.69 19.34
CA GLY A 130 -5.70 -17.84 19.57
C GLY A 130 -4.92 -17.45 18.28
N VAL A 131 -5.43 -17.85 17.12
CA VAL A 131 -4.88 -17.44 15.82
C VAL A 131 -5.70 -16.25 15.29
N PRO A 132 -5.11 -15.07 15.08
CA PRO A 132 -5.81 -13.92 14.53
C PRO A 132 -6.45 -14.21 13.15
N LEU A 133 -7.46 -13.44 12.77
CA LEU A 133 -8.00 -13.50 11.40
C LEU A 133 -6.92 -13.11 10.39
N LYS A 134 -6.93 -13.76 9.24
CA LYS A 134 -6.02 -13.40 8.14
C LYS A 134 -6.39 -12.03 7.58
N THR A 135 -5.39 -11.15 7.52
CA THR A 135 -5.52 -9.79 6.99
C THR A 135 -4.38 -9.45 6.06
N THR A 136 -4.58 -8.50 5.14
CA THR A 136 -3.51 -7.85 4.39
C THR A 136 -3.91 -6.42 4.05
N VAL A 137 -2.93 -5.52 3.96
CA VAL A 137 -3.11 -4.15 3.47
C VAL A 137 -2.44 -3.99 2.12
N TRP A 138 -3.08 -3.28 1.20
CA TRP A 138 -2.65 -3.21 -0.20
C TRP A 138 -1.46 -2.25 -0.42
N TYR A 139 -0.36 -2.46 0.31
CA TYR A 139 0.94 -1.82 0.02
C TYR A 139 1.64 -2.56 -1.14
N ASN A 140 1.06 -2.44 -2.32
CA ASN A 140 1.40 -3.21 -3.52
C ASN A 140 2.82 -3.00 -4.05
N TYR A 141 3.47 -1.87 -3.74
CA TYR A 141 4.82 -1.59 -4.26
C TYR A 141 5.89 -2.58 -3.79
N ARG A 142 5.73 -3.20 -2.61
CA ARG A 142 6.62 -4.29 -2.16
C ARG A 142 6.67 -5.45 -3.16
N ARG A 143 5.64 -5.62 -3.99
CA ARG A 143 5.45 -6.74 -4.94
C ARG A 143 5.80 -6.40 -6.38
N LEU A 144 6.42 -5.28 -6.60
CA LEU A 144 7.08 -4.99 -7.87
C LEU A 144 8.38 -5.78 -7.92
N PRO A 145 8.67 -6.53 -9.00
CA PRO A 145 9.86 -7.38 -9.06
C PRO A 145 11.17 -6.66 -8.72
N ALA A 146 11.36 -5.43 -9.21
CA ALA A 146 12.54 -4.63 -8.90
C ALA A 146 12.65 -4.25 -7.41
N VAL A 147 11.53 -3.94 -6.75
CA VAL A 147 11.49 -3.62 -5.31
C VAL A 147 11.70 -4.89 -4.47
N SER A 148 11.10 -6.01 -4.88
CA SER A 148 11.33 -7.31 -4.23
C SER A 148 12.79 -7.79 -4.41
N LEU A 149 13.40 -7.53 -5.57
CA LEU A 149 14.82 -7.81 -5.79
C LEU A 149 15.70 -6.93 -4.89
N ALA A 150 15.35 -5.66 -4.70
CA ALA A 150 16.05 -4.79 -3.75
C ALA A 150 16.04 -5.40 -2.34
N LYS A 151 14.90 -5.94 -1.87
CA LYS A 151 14.80 -6.65 -0.58
C LYS A 151 15.73 -7.84 -0.52
N GLN A 152 15.74 -8.71 -1.54
CA GLN A 152 16.64 -9.86 -1.58
C GLN A 152 18.13 -9.46 -1.54
N ILE A 153 18.51 -8.39 -2.24
CA ILE A 153 19.88 -7.86 -2.22
C ILE A 153 20.25 -7.36 -0.82
N ILE A 154 19.35 -6.64 -0.16
CA ILE A 154 19.56 -6.14 1.21
C ILE A 154 19.67 -7.31 2.19
N ASP A 155 18.74 -8.26 2.16
CA ASP A 155 18.72 -9.42 3.06
C ASP A 155 19.94 -10.32 2.89
N SER A 156 20.52 -10.37 1.68
CA SER A 156 21.79 -11.09 1.43
C SER A 156 23.01 -10.38 2.01
N GLY A 157 22.85 -9.20 2.63
CA GLY A 157 23.94 -8.42 3.23
C GLY A 157 24.84 -7.71 2.21
N LYS A 158 24.51 -7.70 0.93
CA LYS A 158 25.37 -7.14 -0.14
C LYS A 158 25.64 -5.65 0.00
N LEU A 159 24.73 -4.88 0.63
CA LEU A 159 24.93 -3.45 0.86
C LEU A 159 25.92 -3.19 2.01
N GLY A 160 26.21 -4.19 2.87
CA GLY A 160 26.90 -3.97 4.12
C GLY A 160 26.05 -3.12 5.09
N LYS A 161 26.70 -2.37 5.98
CA LYS A 161 25.97 -1.45 6.88
C LYS A 161 25.31 -0.34 6.05
N ILE A 162 23.99 -0.18 6.21
CA ILE A 162 23.25 0.91 5.57
C ILE A 162 23.48 2.19 6.36
N TYR A 163 23.72 3.31 5.65
CA TYR A 163 23.93 4.62 6.22
C TYR A 163 22.80 5.59 5.90
N HIS A 164 22.26 5.55 4.67
CA HIS A 164 21.25 6.50 4.19
C HIS A 164 20.14 5.82 3.42
N TYR A 165 18.92 6.28 3.66
CA TYR A 165 17.72 5.96 2.89
C TYR A 165 17.07 7.25 2.41
N ARG A 166 16.70 7.36 1.14
CA ARG A 166 15.95 8.49 0.59
C ARG A 166 14.75 7.98 -0.17
N ALA A 167 13.61 8.63 -0.03
CA ALA A 167 12.45 8.37 -0.87
C ALA A 167 11.68 9.64 -1.16
N ASN A 168 11.07 9.69 -2.34
CA ASN A 168 10.10 10.73 -2.66
C ASN A 168 8.90 10.16 -3.41
N PHE A 169 7.74 10.83 -3.26
CA PHE A 169 6.58 10.54 -4.07
C PHE A 169 5.94 11.86 -4.52
N LEU A 170 6.13 12.21 -5.80
CA LEU A 170 5.81 13.51 -6.36
C LEU A 170 4.67 13.42 -7.38
N GLN A 171 3.69 14.32 -7.25
CA GLN A 171 2.55 14.49 -8.14
C GLN A 171 2.29 15.98 -8.41
N ASP A 172 1.39 16.31 -9.36
CA ASP A 172 1.06 17.71 -9.68
C ASP A 172 -0.43 17.99 -9.97
N TRP A 173 -1.32 17.06 -9.64
CA TRP A 173 -2.71 17.13 -10.07
C TRP A 173 -3.63 18.05 -9.26
N THR A 174 -3.21 18.49 -8.05
CA THR A 174 -4.02 19.33 -7.16
C THR A 174 -3.69 20.82 -7.19
N ILE A 175 -2.81 21.26 -8.09
CA ILE A 175 -2.27 22.64 -8.12
C ILE A 175 -3.35 23.68 -8.38
N SER A 176 -4.40 23.37 -9.20
CA SER A 176 -5.46 24.33 -9.48
C SER A 176 -6.23 24.68 -8.23
N ALA A 177 -6.34 25.98 -7.92
CA ALA A 177 -7.16 26.47 -6.81
C ALA A 177 -8.67 26.22 -7.03
N ASP A 178 -9.10 26.09 -8.28
CA ASP A 178 -10.49 25.84 -8.66
C ASP A 178 -10.90 24.37 -8.44
N LEU A 179 -9.96 23.47 -8.21
CA LEU A 179 -10.26 22.08 -7.89
C LEU A 179 -11.00 22.02 -6.54
N PRO A 180 -12.22 21.47 -6.48
CA PRO A 180 -12.95 21.38 -5.22
C PRO A 180 -12.38 20.32 -4.29
N GLN A 181 -12.78 20.36 -3.01
CA GLN A 181 -12.53 19.33 -2.02
C GLN A 181 -13.81 18.51 -1.74
N GLY A 182 -13.63 17.25 -1.31
CA GLY A 182 -14.73 16.35 -0.94
C GLY A 182 -15.52 15.80 -2.13
N GLY A 183 -16.47 14.92 -1.83
CA GLY A 183 -17.33 14.28 -2.82
C GLY A 183 -16.68 13.14 -3.60
N GLU A 184 -17.44 12.58 -4.55
CA GLU A 184 -17.00 11.41 -5.35
C GLU A 184 -15.76 11.77 -6.18
N GLY A 185 -14.70 10.97 -6.05
CA GLY A 185 -13.43 11.16 -6.76
C GLY A 185 -12.46 12.17 -6.12
N LEU A 186 -12.94 13.07 -5.26
CA LEU A 186 -12.14 14.11 -4.61
C LEU A 186 -12.09 13.99 -3.08
N TRP A 187 -12.48 12.84 -2.53
CA TRP A 187 -12.46 12.56 -1.10
C TRP A 187 -11.04 12.70 -0.48
N ARG A 188 -9.98 12.47 -1.30
CA ARG A 188 -8.58 12.67 -0.89
C ARG A 188 -8.23 14.13 -0.58
N MET A 189 -9.10 15.07 -0.97
CA MET A 189 -8.95 16.50 -0.69
C MET A 189 -9.74 16.94 0.54
N ASP A 190 -10.49 16.03 1.16
CA ASP A 190 -11.31 16.26 2.34
C ASP A 190 -10.66 15.59 3.55
N ILE A 191 -10.31 16.37 4.56
CA ILE A 191 -9.63 15.89 5.77
C ILE A 191 -10.47 14.86 6.53
N GLU A 192 -11.79 15.03 6.55
CA GLU A 192 -12.71 14.14 7.25
C GLU A 192 -12.78 12.74 6.60
N ALA A 193 -12.60 12.68 5.29
CA ALA A 193 -12.59 11.42 4.55
C ALA A 193 -11.18 10.81 4.46
N ALA A 194 -10.16 11.63 4.26
CA ALA A 194 -8.81 11.18 3.99
C ALA A 194 -7.94 11.00 5.26
N GLY A 195 -8.18 11.80 6.32
CA GLY A 195 -7.39 11.82 7.54
C GLY A 195 -6.11 12.68 7.44
N SER A 196 -5.48 12.74 6.28
CA SER A 196 -4.34 13.60 5.94
C SER A 196 -4.23 13.75 4.42
N GLY A 197 -3.29 14.59 3.97
CA GLY A 197 -3.02 14.77 2.55
C GLY A 197 -1.97 13.80 2.02
N VAL A 198 -0.81 14.35 1.59
CA VAL A 198 0.27 13.53 1.02
C VAL A 198 0.93 12.60 2.04
N THR A 199 0.86 12.91 3.34
CA THR A 199 1.46 12.07 4.39
C THR A 199 0.79 10.71 4.43
N GLY A 200 -0.53 10.62 4.54
CA GLY A 200 -1.26 9.34 4.59
C GLY A 200 -1.50 8.70 3.21
N ASP A 201 -1.57 9.49 2.14
CA ASP A 201 -1.83 8.93 0.81
C ASP A 201 -0.57 8.46 0.08
N LEU A 202 0.49 9.26 0.07
CA LEU A 202 1.71 9.03 -0.72
C LEU A 202 2.89 8.57 0.15
N LEU A 203 3.20 9.30 1.24
CA LEU A 203 4.31 8.94 2.11
C LEU A 203 4.08 7.63 2.86
N ALA A 204 2.83 7.23 3.11
CA ALA A 204 2.53 5.91 3.66
C ALA A 204 3.15 4.78 2.81
N HIS A 205 3.16 4.88 1.48
CA HIS A 205 3.86 3.93 0.62
C HIS A 205 5.38 3.98 0.81
N CYS A 206 5.94 5.21 0.87
CA CYS A 206 7.39 5.38 1.06
C CYS A 206 7.83 4.84 2.42
N ILE A 207 7.06 5.11 3.48
CA ILE A 207 7.33 4.66 4.85
C ILE A 207 7.23 3.15 4.94
N ASP A 208 6.15 2.56 4.43
CA ASP A 208 5.93 1.12 4.39
C ASP A 208 7.08 0.38 3.70
N THR A 209 7.42 0.81 2.49
CA THR A 209 8.53 0.20 1.73
C THR A 209 9.88 0.42 2.44
N ALA A 210 10.11 1.60 3.03
CA ALA A 210 11.34 1.91 3.73
C ALA A 210 11.53 1.03 4.97
N MET A 211 10.49 0.85 5.78
CA MET A 211 10.56 -0.01 6.94
C MET A 211 10.73 -1.48 6.56
N TRP A 212 10.07 -1.92 5.49
CA TRP A 212 10.25 -3.27 4.96
C TRP A 212 11.67 -3.54 4.43
N LEU A 213 12.31 -2.53 3.81
CA LEU A 213 13.65 -2.65 3.25
C LEU A 213 14.77 -2.42 4.29
N ASN A 214 14.56 -1.55 5.30
CA ASN A 214 15.63 -1.02 6.13
C ASN A 214 15.37 -1.10 7.64
N GLY A 215 14.24 -1.65 8.07
CA GLY A 215 13.87 -1.77 9.50
C GLY A 215 13.07 -0.60 10.03
N ALA A 216 12.77 -0.61 11.32
CA ALA A 216 11.89 0.35 11.97
C ALA A 216 12.43 1.78 11.93
N ILE A 217 11.54 2.75 11.68
CA ILE A 217 11.80 4.18 11.88
C ILE A 217 11.52 4.49 13.36
N THR A 218 12.49 5.03 14.08
CA THR A 218 12.42 5.25 15.52
C THR A 218 11.90 6.63 15.91
N ASP A 219 12.30 7.65 15.18
CA ASP A 219 11.92 9.03 15.43
C ASP A 219 11.93 9.86 14.14
N VAL A 220 11.16 10.93 14.11
CA VAL A 220 10.98 11.78 12.94
C VAL A 220 11.01 13.27 13.28
N SER A 221 11.46 14.10 12.32
CA SER A 221 11.30 15.56 12.35
C SER A 221 10.78 16.02 10.99
N ALA A 222 9.66 16.74 10.99
CA ALA A 222 8.87 17.00 9.79
C ALA A 222 8.44 18.46 9.62
N VAL A 223 8.17 18.82 8.37
CA VAL A 223 7.48 20.05 7.95
C VAL A 223 6.40 19.70 6.95
N THR A 224 5.22 20.24 7.14
CA THR A 224 4.09 20.12 6.19
C THR A 224 3.64 21.50 5.72
N GLU A 225 3.05 21.56 4.53
CA GLU A 225 2.46 22.77 4.00
C GLU A 225 1.15 22.47 3.24
N THR A 226 0.18 23.36 3.40
CA THR A 226 -1.05 23.41 2.62
C THR A 226 -1.02 24.67 1.77
N PHE A 227 -0.84 24.54 0.45
CA PHE A 227 -0.64 25.72 -0.42
C PHE A 227 -1.94 26.45 -0.74
N VAL A 228 -3.01 25.72 -1.07
CA VAL A 228 -4.36 26.29 -1.29
C VAL A 228 -5.12 26.20 0.03
N LYS A 229 -5.32 27.34 0.69
CA LYS A 229 -5.88 27.38 2.04
C LYS A 229 -7.40 27.18 2.10
N GLU A 230 -8.11 27.46 1.00
CA GLU A 230 -9.57 27.35 0.93
C GLU A 230 -9.99 26.79 -0.43
N ARG A 231 -10.99 25.92 -0.44
CA ARG A 231 -11.56 25.34 -1.67
C ARG A 231 -13.06 25.25 -1.53
N MET A 232 -13.77 25.26 -2.65
CA MET A 232 -15.18 24.89 -2.67
C MET A 232 -15.32 23.42 -2.24
N HIS A 233 -16.19 23.17 -1.27
CA HIS A 233 -16.52 21.80 -0.86
C HIS A 233 -17.68 21.29 -1.72
N GLN A 234 -17.45 20.21 -2.46
CA GLN A 234 -18.39 19.71 -3.48
C GLN A 234 -19.76 19.32 -2.91
N LEU A 235 -19.81 18.74 -1.71
CA LEU A 235 -21.07 18.29 -1.09
C LEU A 235 -21.87 19.45 -0.47
N THR A 236 -21.19 20.49 0.01
CA THR A 236 -21.87 21.61 0.69
C THR A 236 -22.09 22.83 -0.20
N GLY A 237 -21.36 22.94 -1.32
CA GLY A 237 -21.38 24.11 -2.20
C GLY A 237 -20.79 25.39 -1.56
N LYS A 238 -20.04 25.27 -0.45
CA LYS A 238 -19.44 26.39 0.28
C LYS A 238 -17.92 26.35 0.21
N ILE A 239 -17.29 27.53 0.20
CA ILE A 239 -15.86 27.63 0.39
C ILE A 239 -15.55 27.25 1.84
N GLN A 240 -14.59 26.35 2.03
CA GLN A 240 -14.17 25.83 3.32
C GLN A 240 -12.64 25.76 3.40
N PRO A 241 -12.05 25.86 4.60
CA PRO A 241 -10.63 25.62 4.78
C PRO A 241 -10.19 24.24 4.30
N VAL A 242 -8.99 24.16 3.74
CA VAL A 242 -8.36 22.90 3.38
C VAL A 242 -7.57 22.39 4.58
N GLY A 243 -7.93 21.20 5.07
CA GLY A 243 -7.30 20.58 6.26
C GLY A 243 -6.19 19.59 5.96
N ILE A 244 -5.98 19.23 4.68
CA ILE A 244 -4.95 18.27 4.27
C ILE A 244 -3.59 18.95 4.01
N ASP A 245 -2.51 18.20 4.17
CA ASP A 245 -1.17 18.60 3.75
C ASP A 245 -0.98 18.37 2.25
N ASP A 246 -0.55 19.42 1.52
CA ASP A 246 -0.22 19.37 0.08
C ASP A 246 1.22 18.95 -0.16
N ALA A 247 2.09 19.19 0.83
CA ALA A 247 3.50 18.81 0.84
C ALA A 247 3.94 18.40 2.24
N CYS A 248 4.84 17.43 2.29
CA CYS A 248 5.50 16.99 3.51
C CYS A 248 6.95 16.62 3.19
N ILE A 249 7.87 17.10 4.06
CA ILE A 249 9.27 16.69 4.07
C ILE A 249 9.59 16.27 5.50
N PHE A 250 10.22 15.10 5.66
CA PHE A 250 10.71 14.68 6.97
C PHE A 250 12.04 13.95 6.87
N HIS A 251 12.79 13.97 7.95
CA HIS A 251 13.96 13.14 8.18
C HIS A 251 13.76 12.30 9.44
N CYS A 252 14.48 11.18 9.51
CA CYS A 252 14.29 10.20 10.56
C CYS A 252 15.56 9.42 10.87
N HIS A 253 15.55 8.74 12.00
CA HIS A 253 16.50 7.66 12.29
C HIS A 253 15.81 6.32 12.14
N PHE A 254 16.57 5.33 11.65
CA PHE A 254 16.19 3.93 11.67
C PHE A 254 16.84 3.22 12.84
N GLU A 255 16.24 2.14 13.33
CA GLU A 255 16.78 1.33 14.44
C GLU A 255 18.21 0.80 14.18
N ASN A 256 18.56 0.58 12.92
CA ASN A 256 19.92 0.15 12.52
C ASN A 256 20.95 1.30 12.52
N GLY A 257 20.56 2.51 12.91
CA GLY A 257 21.38 3.72 12.98
C GLY A 257 21.56 4.46 11.66
N SER A 258 20.86 4.08 10.60
CA SER A 258 20.86 4.84 9.34
C SER A 258 19.94 6.06 9.40
N LEU A 259 20.22 7.06 8.55
CA LEU A 259 19.40 8.27 8.40
C LEU A 259 18.43 8.12 7.22
N GLY A 260 17.20 8.61 7.40
CA GLY A 260 16.19 8.68 6.35
C GLY A 260 15.83 10.11 5.97
N LEU A 261 15.56 10.33 4.67
CA LEU A 261 15.00 11.56 4.13
C LEU A 261 13.84 11.23 3.20
N PHE A 262 12.69 11.85 3.47
CA PHE A 262 11.46 11.62 2.74
C PHE A 262 10.83 12.93 2.29
N GLU A 263 10.28 12.92 1.07
CA GLU A 263 9.58 14.05 0.49
C GLU A 263 8.33 13.56 -0.25
N SER A 264 7.23 14.28 -0.08
CA SER A 264 6.07 14.11 -0.93
C SER A 264 5.33 15.41 -1.14
N THR A 265 4.81 15.60 -2.35
CA THR A 265 3.93 16.73 -2.66
C THR A 265 3.05 16.43 -3.87
N ARG A 266 1.87 17.06 -3.91
CA ARG A 266 1.00 17.09 -5.09
C ARG A 266 1.15 18.39 -5.90
N TYR A 267 2.24 19.13 -5.67
CA TYR A 267 2.54 20.44 -6.30
C TYR A 267 3.86 20.44 -7.09
N ALA A 268 4.43 19.26 -7.36
CA ALA A 268 5.66 19.12 -8.13
C ALA A 268 5.36 19.09 -9.66
N ARG A 269 5.12 20.26 -10.25
CA ARG A 269 4.80 20.37 -11.66
C ARG A 269 5.84 19.66 -12.53
N GLY A 270 5.38 18.76 -13.41
CA GLY A 270 6.22 17.90 -14.23
C GLY A 270 6.30 16.44 -13.77
N HIS A 271 5.80 16.13 -12.57
CA HIS A 271 5.75 14.77 -12.02
C HIS A 271 4.30 14.30 -11.85
N LYS A 272 3.94 13.20 -12.51
CA LYS A 272 2.56 12.66 -12.43
C LYS A 272 2.38 11.64 -11.31
N ALA A 273 3.38 10.79 -11.04
CA ALA A 273 3.42 9.81 -9.97
C ALA A 273 4.88 9.31 -9.81
N LEU A 274 5.82 10.20 -9.63
CA LEU A 274 7.22 9.84 -9.44
C LEU A 274 7.43 9.34 -8.01
N TYR A 275 7.53 8.03 -7.86
CA TYR A 275 7.97 7.39 -6.63
C TYR A 275 9.38 6.82 -6.85
N THR A 276 10.34 7.27 -6.04
CA THR A 276 11.72 6.77 -6.08
C THR A 276 12.22 6.45 -4.69
N PHE A 277 13.18 5.54 -4.59
CA PHE A 277 14.03 5.41 -3.42
C PHE A 277 15.50 5.18 -3.81
N GLU A 278 16.40 5.55 -2.90
CA GLU A 278 17.83 5.24 -2.96
C GLU A 278 18.32 4.83 -1.57
N ILE A 279 19.11 3.75 -1.51
CA ILE A 279 19.67 3.19 -0.28
C ILE A 279 21.18 3.08 -0.47
N ASN A 280 21.94 3.69 0.45
CA ASN A 280 23.38 3.71 0.40
C ASN A 280 23.97 2.94 1.58
N GLY A 281 24.66 1.85 1.26
CA GLY A 281 25.40 1.03 2.22
C GLY A 281 26.92 1.21 2.11
N ALA A 282 27.64 0.53 3.01
CA ALA A 282 29.10 0.57 3.06
C ALA A 282 29.74 -0.08 1.81
N GLU A 283 29.13 -1.13 1.29
CA GLU A 283 29.67 -1.95 0.21
C GLU A 283 28.98 -1.69 -1.13
N ALA A 284 27.68 -1.40 -1.10
CA ALA A 284 26.88 -1.22 -2.30
C ALA A 284 25.75 -0.24 -2.07
N SER A 285 25.15 0.23 -3.16
CA SER A 285 23.97 1.08 -3.16
C SER A 285 22.95 0.61 -4.19
N ILE A 286 21.69 0.85 -3.92
CA ILE A 286 20.59 0.58 -4.85
C ILE A 286 19.69 1.79 -4.97
N ARG A 287 19.06 1.96 -6.14
CA ARG A 287 18.01 2.94 -6.35
C ARG A 287 16.98 2.42 -7.35
N TRP A 288 15.75 2.89 -7.21
CA TRP A 288 14.62 2.49 -8.04
C TRP A 288 13.73 3.68 -8.36
N ASP A 289 13.05 3.62 -9.50
CA ASP A 289 12.13 4.63 -10.02
C ASP A 289 10.87 3.96 -10.58
N LEU A 290 9.68 4.40 -10.11
CA LEU A 290 8.39 3.89 -10.57
C LEU A 290 8.17 4.11 -12.08
N HIS A 291 8.74 5.17 -12.67
CA HIS A 291 8.61 5.45 -14.10
C HIS A 291 9.49 4.52 -14.97
N ASP A 292 10.48 3.85 -14.36
CA ASP A 292 11.24 2.76 -14.97
C ASP A 292 11.08 1.46 -14.16
N LEU A 293 9.84 1.07 -13.99
CA LEU A 293 9.32 0.08 -13.05
C LEU A 293 10.08 -1.24 -13.03
N ASN A 294 10.58 -1.70 -14.20
CA ASN A 294 11.26 -2.99 -14.36
C ASN A 294 12.79 -2.90 -14.24
N ARG A 295 13.32 -1.79 -13.76
CA ARG A 295 14.75 -1.62 -13.57
C ARG A 295 15.10 -1.37 -12.11
N LEU A 296 16.20 -1.98 -11.67
CA LEU A 296 16.86 -1.68 -10.41
C LEU A 296 18.28 -1.24 -10.71
N GLU A 297 18.66 -0.07 -10.26
CA GLU A 297 20.03 0.42 -10.35
C GLU A 297 20.83 -0.09 -9.15
N TYR A 298 22.02 -0.66 -9.42
CA TYR A 298 22.91 -1.22 -8.41
C TYR A 298 24.33 -0.69 -8.61
N PHE A 299 24.98 -0.26 -7.52
CA PHE A 299 26.37 0.15 -7.47
C PHE A 299 27.11 -0.73 -6.47
N ASP A 300 28.25 -1.31 -6.86
CA ASP A 300 29.10 -2.10 -5.97
C ASP A 300 30.50 -1.45 -5.83
N HIS A 301 30.85 -1.09 -4.61
CA HIS A 301 32.14 -0.45 -4.33
C HIS A 301 33.32 -1.43 -4.53
N ARG A 302 33.08 -2.74 -4.44
CA ARG A 302 34.08 -3.79 -4.62
C ARG A 302 34.48 -4.04 -6.08
N ASP A 303 33.73 -3.47 -7.04
CA ASP A 303 34.11 -3.52 -8.44
C ASP A 303 35.46 -2.82 -8.66
N GLU A 304 36.24 -3.27 -9.67
CA GLU A 304 37.48 -2.63 -10.08
C GLU A 304 37.16 -1.14 -10.46
N SER A 305 38.03 -0.23 -9.98
CA SER A 305 37.81 1.22 -10.15
C SER A 305 37.58 1.66 -11.59
N ILE A 306 38.18 0.96 -12.57
CA ILE A 306 38.06 1.28 -14.00
C ILE A 306 36.65 1.00 -14.58
N VAL A 307 35.88 0.10 -13.95
CA VAL A 307 34.53 -0.28 -14.39
C VAL A 307 33.47 0.02 -13.34
N ARG A 308 33.88 0.59 -12.19
CA ARG A 308 32.97 0.91 -11.09
C ARG A 308 31.98 1.98 -11.50
N GLY A 309 30.71 1.66 -11.41
CA GLY A 309 29.64 2.59 -11.77
C GLY A 309 28.28 1.99 -11.46
N TRP A 310 27.23 2.81 -11.61
CA TRP A 310 25.87 2.31 -11.54
C TRP A 310 25.62 1.36 -12.71
N ARG A 311 25.10 0.16 -12.41
CA ARG A 311 24.59 -0.78 -13.40
C ARG A 311 23.08 -0.88 -13.31
N SER A 312 22.43 -0.89 -14.47
CA SER A 312 20.98 -1.02 -14.57
C SER A 312 20.63 -2.51 -14.75
N ILE A 313 19.95 -3.09 -13.78
CA ILE A 313 19.44 -4.46 -13.82
C ILE A 313 18.05 -4.43 -14.40
N HIS A 314 17.84 -5.02 -15.57
CA HIS A 314 16.51 -5.22 -16.14
C HIS A 314 15.87 -6.44 -15.49
N VAL A 315 14.91 -6.20 -14.59
CA VAL A 315 14.33 -7.23 -13.71
C VAL A 315 13.24 -7.98 -14.47
N THR A 316 13.66 -8.94 -15.30
CA THR A 316 12.79 -9.73 -16.19
C THR A 316 13.23 -11.19 -16.31
N ASP A 317 14.31 -11.59 -15.63
CA ASP A 317 14.81 -12.96 -15.69
C ASP A 317 14.01 -13.88 -14.75
N GLY A 318 13.83 -15.13 -15.15
CA GLY A 318 12.94 -16.08 -14.43
C GLY A 318 13.42 -16.48 -13.03
N ASP A 319 14.64 -16.15 -12.64
CA ASP A 319 15.16 -16.33 -11.27
C ASP A 319 14.95 -15.09 -10.38
N GLN A 320 14.40 -14.02 -10.93
CA GLN A 320 14.06 -12.80 -10.21
C GLN A 320 12.62 -12.89 -9.66
N PRO A 321 12.30 -12.13 -8.58
CA PRO A 321 11.01 -12.23 -7.90
C PRO A 321 9.82 -12.15 -8.85
N TYR A 322 8.92 -13.13 -8.80
CA TYR A 322 7.69 -13.28 -9.60
C TYR A 322 7.89 -13.47 -11.11
N MET A 323 9.09 -13.23 -11.67
CA MET A 323 9.26 -13.20 -13.12
C MET A 323 9.18 -14.56 -13.80
N ASP A 324 9.38 -15.66 -13.07
CA ASP A 324 9.12 -17.03 -13.54
C ASP A 324 7.64 -17.32 -13.90
N LYS A 325 6.73 -16.46 -13.47
CA LYS A 325 5.28 -16.60 -13.72
C LYS A 325 4.80 -15.87 -14.98
N TRP A 326 5.61 -14.98 -15.55
CA TRP A 326 5.16 -14.08 -16.61
C TRP A 326 5.71 -14.46 -17.98
N TRP A 327 6.64 -13.71 -18.49
CA TRP A 327 7.10 -13.79 -19.86
C TRP A 327 8.55 -14.28 -19.95
N VAL A 328 9.06 -14.45 -21.15
CA VAL A 328 10.49 -14.70 -21.37
C VAL A 328 11.32 -13.47 -20.96
N SER A 329 12.59 -13.69 -20.57
CA SER A 329 13.54 -12.62 -20.24
C SER A 329 13.58 -11.52 -21.29
N GLY A 330 13.60 -10.26 -20.83
CA GLY A 330 13.57 -9.05 -21.66
C GLY A 330 12.18 -8.42 -21.81
N LEU A 331 11.09 -9.11 -21.45
CA LEU A 331 9.74 -8.56 -21.51
C LEU A 331 9.28 -8.11 -20.13
N GLY A 332 9.08 -6.80 -19.98
CA GLY A 332 8.63 -6.17 -18.73
C GLY A 332 7.14 -6.38 -18.47
N ILE A 333 6.76 -6.13 -17.21
CA ILE A 333 5.37 -6.15 -16.73
C ILE A 333 4.95 -4.77 -16.23
N GLY A 334 3.64 -4.55 -16.03
CA GLY A 334 3.07 -3.26 -15.65
C GLY A 334 2.71 -3.16 -14.16
N TYR A 335 2.22 -1.99 -13.77
CA TYR A 335 1.80 -1.66 -12.42
C TYR A 335 0.74 -2.64 -11.87
N GLU A 336 -0.21 -3.04 -12.69
CA GLU A 336 -1.31 -3.92 -12.31
C GLU A 336 -0.86 -5.34 -11.87
N HIS A 337 0.32 -5.77 -12.29
CA HIS A 337 0.87 -7.07 -11.92
C HIS A 337 1.22 -7.15 -10.43
N SER A 338 1.56 -6.03 -9.79
CA SER A 338 1.82 -6.00 -8.34
C SER A 338 0.59 -6.43 -7.52
N PHE A 339 -0.61 -6.16 -8.01
CA PHE A 339 -1.86 -6.62 -7.39
C PHE A 339 -2.11 -8.11 -7.62
N VAL A 340 -1.76 -8.64 -8.79
CA VAL A 340 -1.79 -10.09 -9.04
C VAL A 340 -0.84 -10.82 -8.09
N HIS A 341 0.36 -10.27 -7.88
CA HIS A 341 1.34 -10.82 -6.92
C HIS A 341 0.80 -10.76 -5.49
N GLN A 342 0.15 -9.67 -5.10
CA GLN A 342 -0.43 -9.55 -3.75
C GLN A 342 -1.55 -10.54 -3.53
N VAL A 343 -2.43 -10.77 -4.51
CA VAL A 343 -3.43 -11.84 -4.44
C VAL A 343 -2.76 -13.20 -4.32
N ALA A 344 -1.69 -13.46 -5.11
CA ALA A 344 -0.96 -14.73 -5.04
C ALA A 344 -0.35 -14.96 -3.65
N ASP A 345 0.30 -13.93 -3.07
CA ASP A 345 0.89 -14.00 -1.73
C ASP A 345 -0.18 -14.20 -0.65
N PHE A 346 -1.33 -13.52 -0.76
CA PHE A 346 -2.46 -13.73 0.14
C PHE A 346 -2.98 -15.18 0.07
N LEU A 347 -3.20 -15.72 -1.13
CA LEU A 347 -3.62 -17.12 -1.29
C LEU A 347 -2.56 -18.10 -0.79
N LYS A 348 -1.27 -17.77 -0.98
CA LYS A 348 -0.16 -18.57 -0.46
C LYS A 348 -0.12 -18.59 1.06
N SER A 349 -0.40 -17.46 1.71
CA SER A 349 -0.47 -17.37 3.17
C SER A 349 -1.56 -18.28 3.78
N LEU A 350 -2.62 -18.57 3.03
CA LEU A 350 -3.65 -19.52 3.44
C LEU A 350 -3.17 -20.99 3.37
N GLU A 351 -2.19 -21.28 2.52
CA GLU A 351 -1.59 -22.62 2.44
C GLU A 351 -0.58 -22.83 3.57
N THR A 352 0.28 -21.84 3.82
CA THR A 352 1.37 -21.94 4.80
C THR A 352 0.90 -21.70 6.23
N GLY A 353 -0.21 -21.00 6.41
CA GLY A 353 -0.68 -20.54 7.72
C GLY A 353 0.01 -19.27 8.22
N GLU A 354 1.05 -18.79 7.52
CA GLU A 354 1.77 -17.54 7.82
C GLU A 354 0.91 -16.32 7.49
N ASP A 355 1.25 -15.15 8.02
CA ASP A 355 0.57 -13.91 7.67
C ASP A 355 0.96 -13.41 6.28
N CYS A 356 0.04 -12.78 5.57
CA CYS A 356 0.33 -12.08 4.32
C CYS A 356 0.86 -10.68 4.64
N SER A 357 2.18 -10.50 4.58
CA SER A 357 2.81 -9.19 4.84
C SER A 357 2.52 -8.17 3.71
N PRO A 358 2.11 -6.92 4.02
CA PRO A 358 1.83 -6.47 5.38
C PRO A 358 0.43 -6.87 5.85
N ALA A 359 0.35 -7.53 6.99
CA ALA A 359 -0.89 -7.71 7.74
C ALA A 359 -1.27 -6.40 8.47
N PHE A 360 -2.47 -6.34 9.07
CA PHE A 360 -2.93 -5.14 9.79
C PHE A 360 -1.96 -4.67 10.87
N LYS A 361 -1.39 -5.59 11.64
CA LYS A 361 -0.41 -5.29 12.69
C LYS A 361 0.84 -4.61 12.14
N GLU A 362 1.30 -5.04 10.98
CA GLU A 362 2.46 -4.45 10.29
C GLU A 362 2.11 -3.09 9.68
N ALA A 363 0.94 -2.98 9.04
CA ALA A 363 0.45 -1.72 8.48
C ALA A 363 0.19 -0.66 9.57
N LEU A 364 -0.18 -1.08 10.79
CA LEU A 364 -0.30 -0.19 11.95
C LEU A 364 1.03 0.51 12.28
N GLN A 365 2.18 -0.16 12.06
CA GLN A 365 3.48 0.47 12.28
C GLN A 365 3.70 1.62 11.30
N THR A 366 3.29 1.46 10.03
CA THR A 366 3.29 2.55 9.05
C THR A 366 2.39 3.72 9.48
N GLN A 367 1.22 3.41 10.03
CA GLN A 367 0.29 4.42 10.54
C GLN A 367 0.88 5.20 11.74
N LYS A 368 1.60 4.52 12.65
CA LYS A 368 2.32 5.17 13.77
C LYS A 368 3.35 6.20 13.26
N VAL A 369 4.10 5.87 12.22
CA VAL A 369 5.06 6.80 11.62
C VAL A 369 4.35 7.97 10.97
N CYS A 370 3.27 7.75 10.20
CA CYS A 370 2.48 8.83 9.59
C CYS A 370 1.93 9.79 10.65
N GLU A 371 1.41 9.27 11.77
CA GLU A 371 0.93 10.08 12.89
C GLU A 371 2.05 10.89 13.55
N ALA A 372 3.22 10.27 13.78
CA ALA A 372 4.40 10.95 14.33
C ALA A 372 4.89 12.07 13.41
N VAL A 373 4.85 11.89 12.09
CA VAL A 373 5.20 12.92 11.09
C VAL A 373 4.27 14.12 11.20
N ILE A 374 2.95 13.91 11.23
CA ILE A 374 1.97 15.00 11.40
C ILE A 374 2.18 15.71 12.73
N ASN A 375 2.35 14.96 13.82
CA ASN A 375 2.56 15.51 15.16
C ASN A 375 3.88 16.28 15.26
N SER A 376 4.93 15.83 14.57
CA SER A 376 6.21 16.53 14.48
C SER A 376 6.08 17.86 13.76
N ALA A 377 5.41 17.88 12.60
CA ALA A 377 5.18 19.09 11.83
C ALA A 377 4.38 20.13 12.64
N ASN A 378 3.31 19.71 13.32
CA ASN A 378 2.47 20.57 14.13
C ASN A 378 3.22 21.17 15.35
N SER A 379 4.02 20.35 16.04
CA SER A 379 4.76 20.78 17.23
C SER A 379 6.14 21.38 16.93
N ARG A 380 6.61 21.27 15.67
CA ARG A 380 7.96 21.69 15.23
C ARG A 380 9.07 21.09 16.10
N SER A 381 8.92 19.80 16.42
CA SER A 381 9.88 19.07 17.27
C SER A 381 9.97 17.62 16.84
N TRP A 382 11.08 16.96 17.17
CA TRP A 382 11.23 15.52 17.02
C TRP A 382 10.15 14.75 17.75
N LYS A 383 9.70 13.65 17.17
CA LYS A 383 8.72 12.73 17.74
C LYS A 383 9.17 11.30 17.60
N ASP A 384 9.06 10.54 18.70
CA ASP A 384 9.18 9.10 18.67
C ASP A 384 7.99 8.51 17.91
N THR A 385 8.26 7.48 17.12
CA THR A 385 7.21 6.81 16.33
C THR A 385 6.48 5.72 17.10
N HIS A 386 7.11 5.21 18.18
CA HIS A 386 6.62 4.08 18.97
C HIS A 386 6.32 2.83 18.13
N VAL A 387 7.11 2.65 17.05
CA VAL A 387 7.06 1.42 16.24
C VAL A 387 7.59 0.26 17.08
N ASP A 388 6.82 -0.82 17.17
CA ASP A 388 7.23 -2.02 17.88
C ASP A 388 8.34 -2.74 17.09
N GLY A 389 9.49 -2.95 17.70
CA GLY A 389 10.67 -3.50 17.05
C GLY A 389 10.44 -4.88 16.44
N LYS A 390 10.96 -5.06 15.25
CA LYS A 390 10.90 -6.11 14.25
C LYS A 390 9.80 -5.91 13.21
N TYR A 391 10.11 -5.07 12.27
CA TYR A 391 9.62 -5.17 10.91
C TYR A 391 10.33 -6.39 10.27
N VAL A 392 9.64 -7.51 10.17
CA VAL A 392 10.18 -8.74 9.57
C VAL A 392 9.70 -8.88 8.15
#